data_f5d02c933e51f5b319dd6350fa814c38
#
_entry.id   f5d02c933e51f5b319dd6350fa814c38
#
_cell.length_a   1.000
_cell.length_b   1.000
_cell.length_c   1.000
_cell.angle_alpha   90.00
_cell.angle_beta   90.00
_cell.angle_gamma   90.00
#
_symmetry.space_group_name_H-M   'P 1'
#
loop_
_entity.id
_entity.type
_entity.pdbx_description
1 polymer ?
#
loop_
_entity_poly.entity_id
_entity_poly.type
_entity_poly.pdbx_seq_one_letter_code
_entity_poly.pdbx_strand_id
1 'polypeptide(L)'
;DFDGVEDTEYYPSTSYESLYGAKYNYGGSNATDYQWPALPYGVSSNTSVGCMEKVRFPGLVGSIGGSGIESNITNPIQQEPQIPSTSYQPSAYTSVDGMERKDGSIGTLKIPSLNINMKVWEGETNTSMAKGLGHYSSTSGWNGNIGVCGHNRGAKYTIGNIKNLKDGDTITYTTVYGTRTYEVVTVETIASSDWSYLQATSDNRITITTCLANQPSKRVCVQAVEVK
;
A
#
# COMPACT_ATOMS: atom_id res chain seq x y z
N ASP A 1 12.67 -5.76 39.46
CA ASP A 1 11.68 -6.78 39.08
C ASP A 1 10.65 -6.05 38.19
N PHE A 2 10.87 -6.12 36.87
CA PHE A 2 9.84 -5.75 35.88
C PHE A 2 9.03 -7.01 35.66
N ASP A 3 7.91 -7.12 36.35
CA ASP A 3 6.91 -8.14 36.11
C ASP A 3 6.45 -8.02 34.66
N GLY A 4 6.63 -9.14 33.93
CA GLY A 4 6.28 -9.24 32.53
C GLY A 4 4.78 -9.02 32.28
N VAL A 5 4.42 -7.81 31.98
CA VAL A 5 3.18 -7.58 31.26
C VAL A 5 3.39 -8.18 29.87
N GLU A 6 2.78 -9.32 29.65
CA GLU A 6 2.80 -9.95 28.33
C GLU A 6 2.36 -8.94 27.27
N ASP A 7 3.17 -8.78 26.25
CA ASP A 7 2.99 -7.86 25.12
C ASP A 7 1.63 -8.06 24.40
N THR A 8 0.92 -9.12 24.74
CA THR A 8 -0.40 -9.50 24.21
C THR A 8 -1.54 -8.61 24.68
N GLU A 9 -1.41 -7.91 25.79
CA GLU A 9 -2.47 -7.01 26.30
C GLU A 9 -2.50 -5.64 25.57
N TYR A 10 -1.38 -5.22 24.99
CA TYR A 10 -1.25 -3.91 24.32
C TYR A 10 -1.48 -3.96 22.82
N TYR A 11 -1.38 -5.14 22.22
CA TYR A 11 -1.54 -5.34 20.78
C TYR A 11 -2.30 -6.65 20.57
N PRO A 12 -3.63 -6.64 20.67
CA PRO A 12 -4.39 -7.74 20.09
C PRO A 12 -3.90 -7.88 18.65
N SER A 13 -3.62 -9.11 18.22
CA SER A 13 -3.12 -9.43 16.90
C SER A 13 -3.88 -8.61 15.85
N THR A 14 -3.35 -7.46 15.51
CA THR A 14 -3.93 -6.61 14.52
C THR A 14 -3.36 -7.03 13.19
N SER A 15 -3.71 -8.23 12.74
CA SER A 15 -3.62 -8.50 11.33
C SER A 15 -4.59 -7.53 10.63
N TYR A 16 -4.22 -7.09 9.46
CA TYR A 16 -5.09 -6.28 8.60
C TYR A 16 -6.50 -6.91 8.52
N GLU A 17 -6.58 -8.23 8.42
CA GLU A 17 -7.83 -9.00 8.42
C GLU A 17 -8.63 -8.90 9.71
N SER A 18 -7.99 -8.84 10.88
CA SER A 18 -8.71 -8.73 12.16
C SER A 18 -9.25 -7.33 12.42
N LEU A 19 -8.62 -6.28 11.86
CA LEU A 19 -9.09 -4.90 11.98
C LEU A 19 -10.21 -4.55 11.01
N TYR A 20 -10.19 -5.12 9.80
CA TYR A 20 -11.07 -4.71 8.72
C TYR A 20 -11.97 -5.85 8.21
N GLY A 21 -11.74 -7.09 8.68
CA GLY A 21 -12.40 -8.28 8.15
C GLY A 21 -12.09 -8.49 6.66
N ALA A 22 -12.58 -9.57 6.10
CA ALA A 22 -12.41 -9.92 4.68
C ALA A 22 -12.94 -8.87 3.68
N LYS A 23 -13.63 -7.84 4.15
CA LYS A 23 -14.22 -6.78 3.30
C LYS A 23 -13.20 -5.79 2.73
N TYR A 24 -11.98 -5.73 3.26
CA TYR A 24 -10.99 -4.73 2.89
C TYR A 24 -9.71 -5.34 2.31
N ASN A 25 -9.84 -6.47 1.63
CA ASN A 25 -8.73 -7.11 0.95
C ASN A 25 -8.35 -6.31 -0.31
N TYR A 26 -7.52 -5.31 -0.14
CA TYR A 26 -6.97 -4.51 -1.25
C TYR A 26 -5.94 -5.34 -2.04
N GLY A 27 -6.39 -6.16 -2.97
CA GLY A 27 -5.55 -6.93 -3.87
C GLY A 27 -5.66 -8.45 -3.76
N GLY A 28 -6.50 -8.96 -2.85
CA GLY A 28 -6.85 -10.37 -2.82
C GLY A 28 -7.90 -10.71 -3.88
N SER A 29 -8.13 -12.00 -4.09
CA SER A 29 -9.12 -12.57 -5.00
C SER A 29 -10.57 -12.14 -4.73
N ASN A 30 -10.83 -11.33 -3.71
CA ASN A 30 -12.14 -10.82 -3.32
C ASN A 30 -12.40 -9.38 -3.77
N ALA A 31 -11.66 -8.87 -4.74
CA ALA A 31 -11.94 -7.56 -5.36
C ALA A 31 -13.37 -7.44 -5.94
N THR A 32 -14.08 -8.58 -6.06
CA THR A 32 -15.48 -8.63 -6.50
C THR A 32 -16.48 -8.22 -5.42
N ASP A 33 -16.09 -8.21 -4.13
CA ASP A 33 -16.98 -7.84 -3.02
C ASP A 33 -16.88 -6.36 -2.64
N TYR A 34 -16.09 -5.59 -3.38
CA TYR A 34 -16.07 -4.14 -3.23
C TYR A 34 -17.36 -3.55 -3.79
N GLN A 35 -18.40 -3.56 -2.98
CA GLN A 35 -19.58 -2.74 -3.25
C GLN A 35 -19.17 -1.28 -3.01
N TRP A 36 -18.79 -0.60 -4.08
CA TRP A 36 -18.78 0.85 -4.09
C TRP A 36 -20.15 1.31 -3.55
N PRO A 37 -20.20 2.27 -2.63
CA PRO A 37 -21.47 2.90 -2.31
C PRO A 37 -22.07 3.34 -3.64
N ALA A 38 -23.34 2.98 -3.87
CA ALA A 38 -24.01 3.29 -5.11
C ALA A 38 -23.76 4.76 -5.44
N LEU A 39 -23.01 5.00 -6.52
CA LEU A 39 -22.77 6.36 -6.96
C LEU A 39 -24.12 7.00 -7.20
N PRO A 40 -24.37 8.24 -6.74
CA PRO A 40 -25.69 8.87 -6.78
C PRO A 40 -26.24 9.08 -8.21
N TYR A 41 -25.61 8.51 -9.22
CA TYR A 41 -25.94 8.68 -10.64
C TYR A 41 -26.11 7.37 -11.40
N GLY A 42 -26.47 6.26 -10.74
CA GLY A 42 -26.90 5.05 -11.45
C GLY A 42 -25.86 4.34 -12.30
N VAL A 43 -24.58 4.49 -11.99
CA VAL A 43 -23.52 3.73 -12.65
C VAL A 43 -23.50 2.33 -12.04
N SER A 44 -23.91 1.33 -12.84
CA SER A 44 -23.89 -0.07 -12.43
C SER A 44 -22.46 -0.57 -12.31
N SER A 45 -22.12 -1.18 -11.15
CA SER A 45 -20.82 -1.77 -10.87
C SER A 45 -20.58 -3.13 -11.54
N ASN A 46 -21.47 -3.58 -12.43
CA ASN A 46 -21.37 -4.85 -13.14
C ASN A 46 -20.71 -4.68 -14.50
N THR A 47 -19.48 -4.22 -14.53
CA THR A 47 -18.65 -4.36 -15.73
C THR A 47 -17.69 -5.52 -15.53
N SER A 48 -18.01 -6.66 -16.07
CA SER A 48 -17.03 -7.69 -16.38
C SER A 48 -15.98 -7.08 -17.32
N VAL A 49 -14.72 -7.24 -16.96
CA VAL A 49 -13.56 -6.81 -17.76
C VAL A 49 -13.72 -7.35 -19.19
N GLY A 50 -13.97 -6.47 -20.14
CA GLY A 50 -13.97 -6.84 -21.54
C GLY A 50 -15.04 -6.24 -22.45
N CYS A 51 -16.08 -5.61 -21.92
CA CYS A 51 -17.10 -4.96 -22.77
C CYS A 51 -17.29 -3.51 -22.36
N MET A 52 -16.86 -2.58 -23.21
CA MET A 52 -17.33 -1.20 -23.17
C MET A 52 -18.83 -1.20 -23.51
N GLU A 53 -19.71 -1.42 -22.53
CA GLU A 53 -21.09 -1.07 -22.70
C GLU A 53 -21.29 0.42 -22.47
N LYS A 54 -21.99 1.01 -23.40
CA LYS A 54 -22.27 2.43 -23.54
C LYS A 54 -22.77 3.03 -22.22
N VAL A 55 -22.01 3.96 -21.69
CA VAL A 55 -22.42 4.79 -20.56
C VAL A 55 -23.66 5.59 -20.99
N ARG A 56 -24.83 5.26 -20.44
CA ARG A 56 -26.04 6.03 -20.63
C ARG A 56 -26.12 7.10 -19.56
N PHE A 57 -26.02 8.33 -19.95
CA PHE A 57 -26.28 9.45 -19.04
C PHE A 57 -27.81 9.64 -18.87
N PRO A 58 -28.30 9.80 -17.61
CA PRO A 58 -29.70 10.15 -17.38
C PRO A 58 -29.97 11.56 -17.95
N GLY A 59 -30.88 11.64 -18.89
CA GLY A 59 -31.26 12.91 -19.53
C GLY A 59 -31.09 12.97 -21.04
N LEU A 60 -30.41 12.02 -21.67
CA LEU A 60 -30.38 11.90 -23.12
C LEU A 60 -31.44 10.88 -23.56
N VAL A 61 -32.69 11.32 -23.67
CA VAL A 61 -33.74 10.61 -24.39
C VAL A 61 -33.54 10.94 -25.86
N GLY A 62 -32.79 10.10 -26.55
CA GLY A 62 -32.57 10.22 -27.99
C GLY A 62 -32.14 8.88 -28.53
N SER A 63 -33.09 8.04 -28.91
CA SER A 63 -32.86 6.90 -29.77
C SER A 63 -32.30 7.41 -31.09
N ILE A 64 -31.03 7.19 -31.38
CA ILE A 64 -30.51 7.36 -32.72
C ILE A 64 -30.55 5.99 -33.38
N GLY A 65 -31.72 5.67 -33.83
CA GLY A 65 -31.93 4.68 -34.87
C GLY A 65 -32.36 5.42 -36.11
N GLY A 66 -31.64 5.25 -37.20
CA GLY A 66 -32.22 5.48 -38.53
C GLY A 66 -31.71 6.71 -39.28
N SER A 67 -30.99 6.37 -40.31
CA SER A 67 -30.98 6.95 -41.68
C SER A 67 -31.31 8.43 -41.88
N GLY A 68 -30.29 9.15 -42.31
CA GLY A 68 -30.36 10.13 -43.36
C GLY A 68 -31.08 11.42 -43.06
N ILE A 69 -30.34 12.46 -42.67
CA ILE A 69 -30.52 13.80 -43.22
C ILE A 69 -29.15 14.48 -43.18
N GLU A 70 -28.57 14.69 -44.34
CA GLU A 70 -27.49 15.64 -44.51
C GLU A 70 -28.03 17.05 -44.26
N SER A 71 -27.60 17.68 -43.22
CA SER A 71 -27.72 19.12 -43.05
C SER A 71 -26.37 19.71 -42.73
N ASN A 72 -25.81 20.43 -43.68
CA ASN A 72 -24.66 21.28 -43.53
C ASN A 72 -24.89 22.29 -42.41
N ILE A 73 -24.37 22.01 -41.24
CA ILE A 73 -24.20 23.02 -40.22
C ILE A 73 -22.68 23.19 -40.04
N THR A 74 -22.18 24.26 -40.66
CA THR A 74 -20.88 24.83 -40.37
C THR A 74 -20.92 25.41 -38.94
N ASN A 75 -20.64 24.61 -37.95
CA ASN A 75 -20.35 25.12 -36.64
C ASN A 75 -18.87 25.50 -36.56
N PRO A 76 -18.55 26.70 -36.02
CA PRO A 76 -17.16 27.04 -35.73
C PRO A 76 -16.60 26.02 -34.77
N ILE A 77 -15.41 25.52 -35.08
CA ILE A 77 -14.64 24.59 -34.24
C ILE A 77 -14.44 25.27 -32.88
N GLN A 78 -15.27 24.90 -31.90
CA GLN A 78 -14.93 25.14 -30.52
C GLN A 78 -13.82 24.15 -30.20
N GLN A 79 -12.63 24.66 -29.91
CA GLN A 79 -11.56 23.86 -29.33
C GLN A 79 -12.12 23.17 -28.11
N GLU A 80 -12.22 21.84 -28.19
CA GLU A 80 -12.43 21.02 -26.97
C GLU A 80 -11.39 21.42 -25.95
N PRO A 81 -11.79 21.65 -24.68
CA PRO A 81 -10.82 21.83 -23.61
C PRO A 81 -9.92 20.59 -23.61
N GLN A 82 -8.63 20.77 -23.91
CA GLN A 82 -7.65 19.72 -23.77
C GLN A 82 -7.61 19.37 -22.30
N ILE A 83 -8.26 18.26 -21.95
CA ILE A 83 -8.07 17.62 -20.66
C ILE A 83 -6.58 17.26 -20.61
N PRO A 84 -5.80 17.79 -19.66
CA PRO A 84 -4.42 17.37 -19.53
C PRO A 84 -4.43 15.85 -19.42
N SER A 85 -3.80 15.16 -20.37
CA SER A 85 -3.59 13.73 -20.27
C SER A 85 -2.63 13.50 -19.10
N THR A 86 -3.19 13.37 -17.92
CA THR A 86 -2.48 12.77 -16.80
C THR A 86 -2.14 11.36 -17.25
N SER A 87 -0.90 11.15 -17.66
CA SER A 87 -0.40 9.83 -17.97
C SER A 87 -0.59 8.98 -16.71
N TYR A 88 -1.60 8.11 -16.73
CA TYR A 88 -1.79 7.12 -15.68
C TYR A 88 -0.56 6.23 -15.67
N GLN A 89 0.30 6.43 -14.70
CA GLN A 89 1.41 5.53 -14.43
C GLN A 89 0.83 4.37 -13.61
N PRO A 90 0.77 3.17 -14.16
CA PRO A 90 0.30 2.02 -13.38
C PRO A 90 1.19 1.84 -12.17
N SER A 91 0.59 1.53 -11.03
CA SER A 91 1.32 1.19 -9.82
C SER A 91 2.19 -0.03 -10.06
N ALA A 92 3.45 0.03 -9.64
CA ALA A 92 4.36 -1.09 -9.74
C ALA A 92 4.07 -2.10 -8.62
N TYR A 93 4.10 -3.40 -8.94
CA TYR A 93 3.88 -4.47 -7.98
C TYR A 93 4.74 -5.69 -8.33
N THR A 94 5.29 -6.34 -7.31
CA THR A 94 5.98 -7.63 -7.40
C THR A 94 5.45 -8.54 -6.30
N SER A 95 4.92 -9.71 -6.66
CA SER A 95 4.54 -10.73 -5.67
C SER A 95 5.77 -11.17 -4.87
N VAL A 96 5.53 -11.57 -3.63
CA VAL A 96 6.57 -12.20 -2.79
C VAL A 96 6.83 -13.66 -3.17
N ASP A 97 5.99 -14.23 -4.03
CA ASP A 97 6.16 -15.62 -4.49
C ASP A 97 7.55 -15.83 -5.09
N GLY A 98 8.25 -16.82 -4.59
CA GLY A 98 9.62 -17.14 -5.02
C GLY A 98 10.70 -16.23 -4.43
N MET A 99 10.37 -15.30 -3.54
CA MET A 99 11.36 -14.47 -2.84
C MET A 99 11.94 -15.16 -1.59
N GLU A 100 11.32 -16.23 -1.15
CA GLU A 100 11.74 -16.95 0.06
C GLU A 100 13.17 -17.48 -0.06
N ARG A 101 13.96 -17.15 0.95
CA ARG A 101 15.32 -17.68 1.13
C ARG A 101 15.25 -19.03 1.86
N LYS A 102 16.37 -19.73 1.94
CA LYS A 102 16.48 -21.03 2.61
C LYS A 102 16.00 -21.05 4.07
N ASP A 103 16.03 -19.89 4.73
CA ASP A 103 15.58 -19.71 6.10
C ASP A 103 14.12 -19.22 6.21
N GLY A 104 13.43 -19.05 5.07
CA GLY A 104 12.06 -18.57 4.98
C GLY A 104 11.92 -17.04 5.02
N SER A 105 13.02 -16.28 5.14
CA SER A 105 12.95 -14.82 5.04
C SER A 105 12.87 -14.37 3.58
N ILE A 106 12.16 -13.28 3.30
CA ILE A 106 12.01 -12.71 1.95
C ILE A 106 13.03 -11.60 1.67
N GLY A 107 13.64 -11.03 2.70
CA GLY A 107 14.58 -9.94 2.56
C GLY A 107 15.41 -9.67 3.81
N THR A 108 16.26 -8.66 3.69
CA THR A 108 17.02 -8.06 4.82
C THR A 108 16.96 -6.56 4.69
N LEU A 109 16.54 -5.90 5.75
CA LEU A 109 16.46 -4.45 5.85
C LEU A 109 17.56 -3.94 6.77
N LYS A 110 18.26 -2.89 6.33
CA LYS A 110 19.29 -2.20 7.13
C LYS A 110 19.00 -0.72 7.20
N ILE A 111 19.16 -0.15 8.38
CA ILE A 111 19.11 1.30 8.65
C ILE A 111 20.36 1.66 9.43
N PRO A 112 21.43 2.09 8.76
CA PRO A 112 22.73 2.30 9.40
C PRO A 112 22.70 3.32 10.53
N SER A 113 21.98 4.44 10.38
CA SER A 113 21.89 5.50 11.39
C SER A 113 21.27 5.03 12.72
N LEU A 114 20.50 3.93 12.69
CA LEU A 114 19.89 3.33 13.87
C LEU A 114 20.50 1.98 14.27
N ASN A 115 21.56 1.55 13.57
CA ASN A 115 22.18 0.23 13.74
C ASN A 115 21.18 -0.93 13.60
N ILE A 116 20.17 -0.79 12.73
CA ILE A 116 19.20 -1.83 12.43
C ILE A 116 19.73 -2.67 11.28
N ASN A 117 19.72 -4.00 11.45
CA ASN A 117 20.00 -4.99 10.42
C ASN A 117 19.14 -6.23 10.73
N MET A 118 17.98 -6.33 10.10
CA MET A 118 16.98 -7.35 10.41
C MET A 118 16.48 -8.04 9.15
N LYS A 119 16.15 -9.33 9.28
CA LYS A 119 15.46 -10.10 8.25
C LYS A 119 14.01 -9.69 8.20
N VAL A 120 13.44 -9.74 6.98
CA VAL A 120 12.02 -9.50 6.71
C VAL A 120 11.36 -10.84 6.38
N TRP A 121 10.23 -11.10 7.00
CA TRP A 121 9.44 -12.32 6.87
C TRP A 121 8.08 -11.96 6.31
N GLU A 122 7.51 -12.84 5.51
CA GLU A 122 6.16 -12.61 4.99
C GLU A 122 5.13 -12.62 6.11
N GLY A 123 4.15 -11.68 6.00
CA GLY A 123 3.06 -11.48 6.94
C GLY A 123 3.40 -10.53 8.10
N GLU A 124 2.41 -9.72 8.46
CA GLU A 124 2.43 -8.76 9.56
C GLU A 124 2.01 -9.39 10.91
N THR A 125 2.39 -10.63 11.14
CA THR A 125 1.99 -11.43 12.30
C THR A 125 3.00 -11.32 13.44
N ASN A 126 2.57 -11.60 14.67
CA ASN A 126 3.47 -11.72 15.83
C ASN A 126 4.57 -12.79 15.58
N THR A 127 4.24 -13.86 14.85
CA THR A 127 5.20 -14.91 14.49
C THR A 127 6.31 -14.39 13.58
N SER A 128 5.97 -13.58 12.58
CA SER A 128 6.95 -12.97 11.68
C SER A 128 7.79 -11.94 12.42
N MET A 129 7.16 -11.06 13.19
CA MET A 129 7.83 -10.01 13.96
C MET A 129 8.69 -10.54 15.11
N ALA A 130 8.40 -11.72 15.65
CA ALA A 130 9.25 -12.39 16.64
C ALA A 130 10.60 -12.87 16.06
N LYS A 131 10.70 -13.00 14.73
CA LYS A 131 11.91 -13.41 14.00
C LYS A 131 12.68 -12.24 13.39
N GLY A 132 12.07 -11.07 13.29
CA GLY A 132 12.64 -9.89 12.65
C GLY A 132 11.56 -8.86 12.34
N LEU A 133 11.41 -8.51 11.07
CA LEU A 133 10.37 -7.61 10.57
C LEU A 133 9.31 -8.41 9.81
N GLY A 134 8.05 -7.98 9.88
CA GLY A 134 6.96 -8.51 9.09
C GLY A 134 6.78 -7.70 7.80
N HIS A 135 6.46 -8.36 6.69
CA HIS A 135 6.04 -7.72 5.46
C HIS A 135 4.51 -7.65 5.42
N TYR A 136 3.95 -6.52 5.02
CA TYR A 136 2.51 -6.41 4.79
C TYR A 136 2.13 -7.14 3.52
N SER A 137 1.41 -8.25 3.65
CA SER A 137 1.07 -9.16 2.54
C SER A 137 0.28 -8.49 1.41
N SER A 138 -0.38 -7.38 1.70
CA SER A 138 -1.10 -6.57 0.71
C SER A 138 -0.21 -5.62 -0.09
N THR A 139 1.09 -5.53 0.23
CA THR A 139 2.03 -4.62 -0.41
C THR A 139 2.99 -5.36 -1.35
N SER A 140 3.77 -4.62 -2.11
CA SER A 140 4.75 -5.21 -3.03
C SER A 140 5.95 -5.80 -2.30
N GLY A 141 6.51 -6.87 -2.83
CA GLY A 141 7.78 -7.44 -2.35
C GLY A 141 9.03 -6.75 -2.88
N TRP A 142 8.92 -6.03 -4.04
CA TRP A 142 10.11 -5.42 -4.68
C TRP A 142 9.83 -4.12 -5.42
N ASN A 143 9.05 -4.12 -6.52
CA ASN A 143 8.72 -2.91 -7.26
C ASN A 143 7.50 -2.22 -6.68
N GLY A 144 7.50 -0.89 -6.61
CA GLY A 144 6.43 -0.13 -6.00
C GLY A 144 6.62 0.06 -4.48
N ASN A 145 5.53 0.11 -3.73
CA ASN A 145 5.56 0.34 -2.29
C ASN A 145 5.70 -0.97 -1.51
N ILE A 146 6.80 -1.11 -0.78
CA ILE A 146 7.11 -2.27 0.07
C ILE A 146 6.74 -1.89 1.50
N GLY A 147 5.72 -2.54 2.07
CA GLY A 147 5.30 -2.29 3.44
C GLY A 147 5.99 -3.25 4.43
N VAL A 148 6.57 -2.70 5.49
CA VAL A 148 7.26 -3.46 6.52
C VAL A 148 6.83 -2.99 7.90
N CYS A 149 6.65 -3.91 8.84
CA CYS A 149 6.33 -3.60 10.23
C CYS A 149 7.25 -4.31 11.23
N GLY A 150 7.27 -3.80 12.44
CA GLY A 150 8.01 -4.42 13.53
C GLY A 150 7.60 -3.88 14.89
N HIS A 151 7.97 -4.58 15.94
CA HIS A 151 7.68 -4.17 17.31
C HIS A 151 8.42 -2.88 17.69
N ASN A 152 7.79 -2.03 18.48
CA ASN A 152 8.41 -0.80 18.99
C ASN A 152 9.29 -1.04 20.22
N ARG A 153 9.04 -2.11 20.95
CA ARG A 153 9.74 -2.49 22.21
C ARG A 153 9.76 -4.00 22.36
N GLY A 154 10.63 -4.49 23.22
CA GLY A 154 10.83 -5.91 23.50
C GLY A 154 12.31 -6.22 23.68
N ALA A 155 12.62 -7.48 23.98
CA ALA A 155 13.99 -7.91 24.23
C ALA A 155 14.82 -8.03 22.94
N LYS A 156 14.18 -8.21 21.76
CA LYS A 156 14.85 -8.51 20.51
C LYS A 156 14.00 -8.04 19.33
N TYR A 157 14.66 -7.67 18.24
CA TYR A 157 14.01 -7.29 16.97
C TYR A 157 13.01 -6.13 17.08
N THR A 158 13.44 -5.02 17.67
CA THR A 158 12.61 -3.82 17.82
C THR A 158 13.05 -2.69 16.92
N ILE A 159 12.10 -1.91 16.45
CA ILE A 159 12.32 -0.76 15.58
C ILE A 159 11.66 0.53 16.11
N GLY A 160 11.38 0.61 17.41
CA GLY A 160 10.73 1.78 18.02
C GLY A 160 11.51 3.10 17.87
N ASN A 161 12.79 3.03 17.55
CA ASN A 161 13.66 4.17 17.31
C ASN A 161 13.59 4.74 15.88
N ILE A 162 12.80 4.16 14.96
CA ILE A 162 12.62 4.71 13.61
C ILE A 162 12.00 6.12 13.62
N LYS A 163 11.32 6.49 14.70
CA LYS A 163 10.82 7.86 14.93
C LYS A 163 11.94 8.92 14.97
N ASN A 164 13.19 8.51 15.15
CA ASN A 164 14.36 9.39 15.21
C ASN A 164 15.04 9.56 13.83
N LEU A 165 14.57 8.84 12.81
CA LEU A 165 15.05 9.03 11.44
C LEU A 165 14.74 10.43 10.96
N LYS A 166 15.58 10.91 10.05
CA LYS A 166 15.50 12.24 9.45
C LYS A 166 15.46 12.10 7.94
N ASP A 167 14.94 13.13 7.32
CA ASP A 167 15.04 13.31 5.88
C ASP A 167 16.50 13.15 5.44
N GLY A 168 16.74 12.36 4.39
CA GLY A 168 18.07 12.01 3.91
C GLY A 168 18.74 10.79 4.56
N ASP A 169 18.19 10.23 5.66
CA ASP A 169 18.71 8.96 6.20
C ASP A 169 18.51 7.83 5.19
N THR A 170 19.45 6.88 5.14
CA THR A 170 19.41 5.81 4.17
C THR A 170 18.90 4.49 4.74
N ILE A 171 18.11 3.79 3.93
CA ILE A 171 17.59 2.45 4.20
C ILE A 171 18.00 1.55 3.03
N THR A 172 18.55 0.37 3.31
CA THR A 172 18.81 -0.61 2.26
C THR A 172 17.94 -1.85 2.44
N TYR A 173 17.38 -2.32 1.34
CA TYR A 173 16.59 -3.54 1.29
C TYR A 173 17.19 -4.51 0.29
N THR A 174 17.56 -5.70 0.77
CA THR A 174 18.21 -6.76 -0.02
C THR A 174 17.30 -7.97 -0.11
N THR A 175 17.00 -8.41 -1.32
CA THR A 175 16.18 -9.58 -1.63
C THR A 175 16.92 -10.52 -2.60
N VAL A 176 16.23 -11.50 -3.15
CA VAL A 176 16.74 -12.35 -4.25
C VAL A 176 16.94 -11.56 -5.54
N TYR A 177 16.27 -10.41 -5.71
CA TYR A 177 16.41 -9.53 -6.89
C TYR A 177 17.60 -8.58 -6.79
N GLY A 178 18.26 -8.48 -5.64
CA GLY A 178 19.41 -7.59 -5.42
C GLY A 178 19.26 -6.71 -4.20
N THR A 179 19.94 -5.57 -4.22
CA THR A 179 19.89 -4.56 -3.14
C THR A 179 19.47 -3.22 -3.72
N ARG A 180 18.53 -2.57 -3.05
CA ARG A 180 18.13 -1.18 -3.30
C ARG A 180 18.44 -0.32 -2.11
N THR A 181 18.77 0.93 -2.39
CA THR A 181 18.95 1.99 -1.39
C THR A 181 17.79 2.97 -1.51
N TYR A 182 17.25 3.35 -0.37
CA TYR A 182 16.16 4.31 -0.26
C TYR A 182 16.60 5.43 0.65
N GLU A 183 16.14 6.64 0.39
CA GLU A 183 16.34 7.82 1.20
C GLU A 183 15.03 8.22 1.87
N VAL A 184 15.07 8.45 3.18
CA VAL A 184 13.90 8.82 3.98
C VAL A 184 13.40 10.20 3.54
N VAL A 185 12.10 10.27 3.25
CA VAL A 185 11.41 11.49 2.83
C VAL A 185 10.25 11.86 3.76
N THR A 186 9.82 10.93 4.62
CA THR A 186 8.71 11.17 5.54
C THR A 186 8.92 10.39 6.83
N VAL A 187 8.75 11.05 7.97
CA VAL A 187 8.68 10.44 9.31
C VAL A 187 7.52 11.06 10.05
N GLU A 188 6.43 10.32 10.22
CA GLU A 188 5.19 10.85 10.77
C GLU A 188 4.57 9.93 11.82
N THR A 189 3.70 10.52 12.64
CA THR A 189 2.83 9.79 13.55
C THR A 189 1.42 9.76 12.95
N ILE A 190 0.96 8.57 12.61
CA ILE A 190 -0.32 8.32 11.96
C ILE A 190 -1.30 7.62 12.91
N ALA A 191 -2.59 7.61 12.58
CA ALA A 191 -3.56 6.76 13.25
C ALA A 191 -3.27 5.29 12.94
N SER A 192 -3.55 4.38 13.88
CA SER A 192 -3.39 2.95 13.66
C SER A 192 -4.31 2.40 12.57
N SER A 193 -5.35 3.13 12.22
CA SER A 193 -6.31 2.82 11.14
C SER A 193 -5.98 3.52 9.82
N ASP A 194 -4.90 4.27 9.73
CA ASP A 194 -4.50 4.95 8.50
C ASP A 194 -3.60 4.04 7.66
N TRP A 195 -4.16 3.49 6.62
CA TRP A 195 -3.50 2.59 5.65
C TRP A 195 -3.11 3.29 4.36
N SER A 196 -3.31 4.60 4.24
CA SER A 196 -3.02 5.37 3.03
C SER A 196 -1.54 5.28 2.62
N TYR A 197 -0.64 5.18 3.58
CA TYR A 197 0.79 5.04 3.35
C TYR A 197 1.23 3.69 2.77
N LEU A 198 0.36 2.67 2.81
CA LEU A 198 0.63 1.34 2.26
C LEU A 198 0.04 1.14 0.86
N GLN A 199 -0.60 2.16 0.29
CA GLN A 199 -1.16 2.08 -1.05
C GLN A 199 -0.07 1.85 -2.10
N ALA A 200 -0.45 1.17 -3.18
CA ALA A 200 0.43 0.92 -4.31
C ALA A 200 0.87 2.23 -4.97
N THR A 201 2.13 2.31 -5.38
CA THR A 201 2.74 3.49 -5.99
C THR A 201 3.41 3.13 -7.32
N SER A 202 3.64 4.12 -8.17
CA SER A 202 4.39 3.95 -9.41
C SER A 202 5.90 4.05 -9.22
N ASP A 203 6.33 4.70 -8.15
CA ASP A 203 7.72 4.78 -7.74
C ASP A 203 8.09 3.61 -6.81
N ASN A 204 9.37 3.32 -6.72
CA ASN A 204 9.87 2.36 -5.76
C ASN A 204 10.09 3.06 -4.41
N ARG A 205 9.37 2.61 -3.40
CA ARG A 205 9.51 3.11 -2.03
C ARG A 205 9.41 2.00 -1.01
N ILE A 206 9.84 2.27 0.19
CA ILE A 206 9.64 1.41 1.35
C ILE A 206 8.91 2.19 2.44
N THR A 207 7.88 1.59 2.99
CA THR A 207 7.09 2.14 4.10
C THR A 207 7.29 1.26 5.33
N ILE A 208 7.81 1.84 6.40
CA ILE A 208 8.07 1.10 7.65
C ILE A 208 7.19 1.65 8.75
N THR A 209 6.48 0.76 9.44
CA THR A 209 5.61 1.15 10.55
C THR A 209 5.97 0.42 11.84
N THR A 210 5.74 1.10 12.96
CA THR A 210 5.79 0.50 14.29
C THR A 210 4.78 1.18 15.21
N CYS A 211 4.41 0.50 16.28
CA CYS A 211 3.54 1.09 17.28
C CYS A 211 4.21 2.29 17.97
N LEU A 212 3.46 3.30 18.33
CA LEU A 212 3.95 4.38 19.16
C LEU A 212 3.81 3.99 20.65
N ALA A 213 4.90 4.11 21.40
CA ALA A 213 4.92 3.71 22.82
C ALA A 213 3.83 4.43 23.61
N ASN A 214 3.07 3.67 24.39
CA ASN A 214 1.96 4.15 25.25
C ASN A 214 0.81 4.85 24.50
N GLN A 215 0.73 4.69 23.17
CA GLN A 215 -0.34 5.22 22.32
C GLN A 215 -0.80 4.14 21.33
N PRO A 216 -1.64 3.18 21.75
CA PRO A 216 -2.02 2.02 20.93
C PRO A 216 -2.79 2.41 19.65
N SER A 217 -3.48 3.55 19.66
CA SER A 217 -4.18 4.09 18.49
C SER A 217 -3.28 4.79 17.47
N LYS A 218 -1.95 4.83 17.72
CA LYS A 218 -1.01 5.52 16.85
C LYS A 218 0.14 4.63 16.39
N ARG A 219 0.69 4.96 15.24
CA ARG A 219 1.87 4.33 14.65
C ARG A 219 2.89 5.40 14.28
N VAL A 220 4.17 5.05 14.34
CA VAL A 220 5.21 5.77 13.62
C VAL A 220 5.24 5.20 12.20
N CYS A 221 5.20 6.05 11.21
CA CYS A 221 5.30 5.71 9.80
C CYS A 221 6.51 6.43 9.19
N VAL A 222 7.36 5.66 8.52
CA VAL A 222 8.51 6.17 7.78
C VAL A 222 8.35 5.77 6.33
N GLN A 223 8.47 6.73 5.42
CA GLN A 223 8.58 6.43 3.99
C GLN A 223 9.94 6.86 3.46
N ALA A 224 10.53 6.00 2.64
CA ALA A 224 11.77 6.27 1.94
C ALA A 224 11.61 5.89 0.46
N VAL A 225 12.18 6.69 -0.44
CA VAL A 225 12.10 6.54 -1.89
C VAL A 225 13.43 6.06 -2.43
N GLU A 226 13.41 5.18 -3.44
CA GLU A 226 14.61 4.63 -4.07
C GLU A 226 15.48 5.75 -4.63
N VAL A 227 16.76 5.71 -4.26
CA VAL A 227 17.81 6.56 -4.85
C VAL A 227 18.66 5.74 -5.81
N LYS A 228 18.96 6.34 -6.96
CA LYS A 228 19.76 5.71 -8.03
C LYS A 228 21.25 5.88 -7.78
#